data_36fe0d5dbf7d86a86966cb04389c5ebd
#
_entry.id   36fe0d5dbf7d86a86966cb04389c5ebd
#
_cell.length_a   1.000
_cell.length_b   1.000
_cell.length_c   1.000
_cell.angle_alpha   90.00
_cell.angle_beta   90.00
_cell.angle_gamma   90.00
#
_symmetry.space_group_name_H-M   'P 1'
#
loop_
_entity.id
_entity.type
_entity.pdbx_description
1 polymer ?
#
loop_
_entity_poly.entity_id
_entity_poly.type
_entity_poly.pdbx_seq_one_letter_code
_entity_poly.pdbx_strand_id
1 'polypeptide(L)'
;MKKLDNANLITWLHFDDSSNVLYLVNKAQVMTDFWYYHETGPDGKPWLQQIDKHVGQDNIQGMYFLPKKDVNFMDNELERGVRYTGKVAEYVSFKVKRMSGAFQEELYPDCKANESVHSFEEWAEGQNKDPAMHKFDPSKVEKNASATKRQKTFKAKVGGGAGVSNFMEESKES
;
A
#
# COMPACT_ATOMS: atom_id res chain seq x y z
N MET A 1 9.93 -10.82 23.21
CA MET A 1 10.31 -9.77 22.24
C MET A 1 10.95 -10.45 21.04
N LYS A 2 10.35 -10.35 19.84
CA LYS A 2 10.89 -10.97 18.62
C LYS A 2 11.95 -10.04 18.04
N LYS A 3 13.16 -10.54 17.83
CA LYS A 3 14.24 -9.80 17.18
C LYS A 3 14.02 -9.91 15.67
N LEU A 4 13.74 -8.79 14.99
CA LEU A 4 13.35 -8.80 13.59
C LEU A 4 14.55 -8.89 12.63
N ASP A 5 15.70 -8.31 13.00
CA ASP A 5 16.93 -8.40 12.22
C ASP A 5 18.16 -8.12 13.10
N ASN A 6 19.33 -8.55 12.66
CA ASN A 6 20.63 -8.24 13.27
C ASN A 6 21.39 -7.13 12.53
N ALA A 7 20.89 -6.65 11.40
CA ALA A 7 21.53 -5.62 10.61
C ALA A 7 21.03 -4.23 11.04
N ASN A 8 21.96 -3.27 11.19
CA ASN A 8 21.65 -1.86 11.45
C ASN A 8 21.14 -1.18 10.18
N LEU A 9 19.97 -1.59 9.70
CA LEU A 9 19.36 -1.02 8.50
C LEU A 9 18.28 0.00 8.88
N ILE A 10 18.15 1.02 8.05
CA ILE A 10 17.01 1.93 8.13
C ILE A 10 15.76 1.16 7.72
N THR A 11 14.80 1.07 8.62
CA THR A 11 13.54 0.39 8.39
C THR A 11 12.40 1.41 8.43
N TRP A 12 11.57 1.43 7.40
CA TRP A 12 10.30 2.16 7.41
C TRP A 12 9.20 1.24 7.89
N LEU A 13 8.34 1.79 8.70
CA LEU A 13 7.15 1.12 9.21
C LEU A 13 5.91 1.75 8.59
N HIS A 14 5.02 0.93 8.08
CA HIS A 14 3.68 1.32 7.70
C HIS A 14 2.69 0.38 8.38
N PHE A 15 1.71 0.94 9.05
CA PHE A 15 0.66 0.19 9.74
C PHE A 15 -0.68 0.50 9.10
N ASP A 16 -1.32 -0.52 8.54
CA ASP A 16 -2.69 -0.46 8.07
C ASP A 16 -3.62 -0.73 9.26
N ASP A 17 -4.22 0.34 9.78
CA ASP A 17 -5.10 0.30 10.94
C ASP A 17 -6.44 -0.40 10.68
N SER A 18 -6.85 -0.51 9.42
CA SER A 18 -8.09 -1.19 9.04
C SER A 18 -7.95 -2.71 9.09
N SER A 19 -6.84 -3.26 8.64
CA SER A 19 -6.61 -4.71 8.60
C SER A 19 -5.61 -5.21 9.65
N ASN A 20 -5.11 -4.35 10.55
CA ASN A 20 -4.10 -4.65 11.56
C ASN A 20 -2.82 -5.26 10.98
N VAL A 21 -2.39 -4.79 9.80
CA VAL A 21 -1.19 -5.29 9.13
C VAL A 21 -0.05 -4.29 9.23
N LEU A 22 1.10 -4.78 9.68
CA LEU A 22 2.35 -4.03 9.77
C LEU A 22 3.28 -4.43 8.63
N TYR A 23 3.73 -3.44 7.86
CA TYR A 23 4.71 -3.59 6.78
C TYR A 23 6.06 -3.07 7.23
N LEU A 24 7.10 -3.90 7.09
CA LEU A 24 8.47 -3.58 7.42
C LEU A 24 9.29 -3.50 6.14
N VAL A 25 9.68 -2.29 5.76
CA VAL A 25 10.45 -2.02 4.55
C VAL A 25 11.87 -1.68 4.94
N ASN A 26 12.82 -2.56 4.63
CA ASN A 26 14.23 -2.34 4.91
C ASN A 26 14.92 -1.66 3.73
N LYS A 27 15.54 -0.49 3.98
CA LYS A 27 16.35 0.20 3.00
C LYS A 27 17.54 -0.66 2.58
N ALA A 28 17.89 -0.61 1.29
CA ALA A 28 18.96 -1.41 0.68
C ALA A 28 18.74 -2.93 0.75
N GLN A 29 17.52 -3.39 1.01
CA GLN A 29 17.11 -4.77 0.83
C GLN A 29 16.11 -4.90 -0.31
N VAL A 30 15.96 -6.13 -0.80
CA VAL A 30 15.03 -6.45 -1.91
C VAL A 30 13.65 -6.85 -1.43
N MET A 31 13.46 -6.98 -0.11
CA MET A 31 12.23 -7.53 0.46
C MET A 31 11.50 -6.55 1.38
N THR A 32 10.21 -6.75 1.47
CA THR A 32 9.31 -6.12 2.44
C THR A 32 8.56 -7.24 3.14
N ASP A 33 8.70 -7.31 4.46
CA ASP A 33 7.95 -8.26 5.28
C ASP A 33 6.64 -7.64 5.72
N PHE A 34 5.57 -8.41 5.80
CA PHE A 34 4.31 -7.97 6.36
C PHE A 34 3.74 -8.96 7.37
N TRP A 35 3.19 -8.41 8.46
CA TRP A 35 2.86 -9.09 9.69
C TRP A 35 1.47 -8.70 10.14
N TYR A 36 0.69 -9.66 10.59
CA TYR A 36 -0.57 -9.39 11.27
C TYR A 36 -0.31 -9.09 12.75
N TYR A 37 -0.88 -8.00 13.24
CA TYR A 37 -0.83 -7.63 14.65
C TYR A 37 -2.08 -8.14 15.36
N HIS A 38 -1.87 -8.96 16.36
CA HIS A 38 -2.92 -9.43 17.25
C HIS A 38 -2.84 -8.66 18.57
N GLU A 39 -3.93 -8.00 18.96
CA GLU A 39 -4.01 -7.32 20.26
C GLU A 39 -3.96 -8.32 21.41
N THR A 40 -4.63 -9.46 21.23
CA THR A 40 -4.67 -10.54 22.21
C THR A 40 -4.18 -11.84 21.56
N GLY A 41 -2.96 -12.21 21.85
CA GLY A 41 -2.35 -13.45 21.39
C GLY A 41 -2.66 -14.64 22.31
N PRO A 42 -2.05 -15.82 22.05
CA PRO A 42 -2.27 -17.06 22.81
C PRO A 42 -2.02 -16.93 24.31
N ASP A 43 -1.09 -16.06 24.70
CA ASP A 43 -0.74 -15.80 26.11
C ASP A 43 -1.48 -14.61 26.70
N GLY A 44 -2.53 -14.12 26.06
CA GLY A 44 -3.24 -12.91 26.44
C GLY A 44 -2.44 -11.61 26.24
N LYS A 45 -1.31 -11.67 25.52
CA LYS A 45 -0.44 -10.53 25.23
C LYS A 45 -0.44 -10.21 23.74
N PRO A 46 -0.20 -8.94 23.37
CA PRO A 46 -0.05 -8.58 21.96
C PRO A 46 1.11 -9.38 21.29
N TRP A 47 0.90 -9.80 20.06
CA TRP A 47 1.92 -10.50 19.28
C TRP A 47 1.82 -10.23 17.78
N LEU A 48 2.90 -10.56 17.05
CA LEU A 48 3.00 -10.42 15.61
C LEU A 48 3.12 -11.79 14.95
N GLN A 49 2.28 -12.01 13.94
CA GLN A 49 2.31 -13.19 13.07
C GLN A 49 2.74 -12.77 11.67
N GLN A 50 3.82 -13.36 11.17
CA GLN A 50 4.23 -13.11 9.79
C GLN A 50 3.19 -13.69 8.82
N ILE A 51 2.69 -12.87 7.91
CA ILE A 51 1.76 -13.29 6.86
C ILE A 51 2.55 -13.81 5.67
N ASP A 52 3.39 -12.95 5.09
CA ASP A 52 4.21 -13.26 3.92
C ASP A 52 5.33 -12.20 3.78
N LYS A 53 6.04 -12.24 2.67
CA LYS A 53 7.03 -11.25 2.26
C LYS A 53 6.95 -10.99 0.77
N HIS A 54 7.09 -9.74 0.38
CA HIS A 54 7.29 -9.37 -1.02
C HIS A 54 8.79 -9.31 -1.30
N VAL A 55 9.24 -9.99 -2.35
CA VAL A 55 10.65 -9.99 -2.76
C VAL A 55 10.75 -9.41 -4.17
N GLY A 56 11.51 -8.34 -4.31
CA GLY A 56 11.81 -7.71 -5.60
C GLY A 56 13.17 -8.15 -6.15
N GLN A 57 13.60 -7.53 -7.24
CA GLN A 57 14.91 -7.80 -7.87
C GLN A 57 15.99 -6.82 -7.41
N ASP A 58 15.62 -5.55 -7.20
CA ASP A 58 16.55 -4.48 -6.84
C ASP A 58 16.32 -4.00 -5.41
N ASN A 59 17.37 -3.45 -4.80
CA ASN A 59 17.33 -2.88 -3.47
C ASN A 59 16.37 -1.68 -3.37
N ILE A 60 15.58 -1.66 -2.30
CA ILE A 60 14.62 -0.59 -2.03
C ILE A 60 15.36 0.65 -1.54
N GLN A 61 15.12 1.79 -2.19
CA GLN A 61 15.60 3.10 -1.76
C GLN A 61 14.49 3.97 -1.17
N GLY A 62 13.25 3.66 -1.49
CA GLY A 62 12.06 4.32 -0.97
C GLY A 62 10.81 3.47 -1.19
N MET A 63 9.81 3.68 -0.32
CA MET A 63 8.50 3.06 -0.42
C MET A 63 7.44 4.08 -0.01
N TYR A 64 6.35 4.13 -0.75
CA TYR A 64 5.15 4.87 -0.42
C TYR A 64 3.94 3.95 -0.57
N PHE A 65 3.06 3.93 0.43
CA PHE A 65 1.84 3.14 0.40
C PHE A 65 0.68 3.99 -0.10
N LEU A 66 -0.12 3.43 -0.99
CA LEU A 66 -1.28 4.09 -1.58
C LEU A 66 -2.50 3.99 -0.65
N PRO A 67 -3.54 4.81 -0.88
CA PRO A 67 -4.76 4.70 -0.10
C PRO A 67 -5.38 3.30 -0.20
N LYS A 68 -5.77 2.73 0.94
CA LYS A 68 -6.36 1.39 1.06
C LYS A 68 -7.57 1.17 0.14
N LYS A 69 -8.39 2.19 -0.08
CA LYS A 69 -9.57 2.11 -0.96
C LYS A 69 -9.26 1.69 -2.40
N ASP A 70 -8.00 1.85 -2.84
CA ASP A 70 -7.59 1.60 -4.23
C ASP A 70 -7.03 0.19 -4.45
N VAL A 71 -7.05 -0.69 -3.44
CA VAL A 71 -6.57 -2.08 -3.56
C VAL A 71 -7.51 -2.93 -4.40
N ASN A 72 -6.95 -3.91 -5.09
CA ASN A 72 -7.74 -4.93 -5.80
C ASN A 72 -8.15 -6.05 -4.85
N PHE A 73 -9.19 -5.79 -4.06
CA PHE A 73 -9.67 -6.73 -3.04
C PHE A 73 -10.20 -8.05 -3.64
N MET A 74 -10.62 -8.07 -4.91
CA MET A 74 -11.02 -9.31 -5.59
C MET A 74 -9.82 -10.23 -5.90
N ASP A 75 -8.60 -9.71 -5.85
CA ASP A 75 -7.35 -10.44 -6.08
C ASP A 75 -6.54 -10.63 -4.77
N ASN A 76 -7.23 -10.56 -3.64
CA ASN A 76 -6.66 -10.67 -2.29
C ASN A 76 -5.48 -9.71 -2.04
N GLU A 77 -5.52 -8.53 -2.65
CA GLU A 77 -4.53 -7.48 -2.42
C GLU A 77 -4.87 -6.75 -1.11
N LEU A 78 -4.03 -6.91 -0.09
CA LEU A 78 -4.20 -6.23 1.19
C LEU A 78 -3.76 -4.78 1.10
N GLU A 79 -2.68 -4.51 0.38
CA GLU A 79 -2.10 -3.17 0.30
C GLU A 79 -1.37 -2.98 -1.03
N ARG A 80 -1.26 -1.75 -1.46
CA ARG A 80 -0.53 -1.36 -2.66
C ARG A 80 0.43 -0.21 -2.36
N GLY A 81 1.63 -0.29 -2.91
CA GLY A 81 2.62 0.76 -2.76
C GLY A 81 3.36 1.08 -4.04
N VAL A 82 4.15 2.13 -3.99
CA VAL A 82 5.13 2.48 -5.01
C VAL A 82 6.51 2.28 -4.42
N ARG A 83 7.29 1.40 -5.00
CA ARG A 83 8.67 1.12 -4.63
C ARG A 83 9.62 1.88 -5.54
N TYR A 84 10.60 2.56 -4.95
CA TYR A 84 11.69 3.19 -5.67
C TYR A 84 13.01 2.47 -5.41
N THR A 85 13.74 2.12 -6.47
CA THR A 85 14.99 1.36 -6.40
C THR A 85 16.23 2.19 -6.72
N GLY A 86 16.09 3.51 -6.90
CA GLY A 86 17.15 4.39 -7.37
C GLY A 86 17.21 4.50 -8.91
N LYS A 87 16.58 3.56 -9.61
CA LYS A 87 16.51 3.51 -11.08
C LYS A 87 15.09 3.56 -11.61
N VAL A 88 14.19 2.90 -10.91
CA VAL A 88 12.80 2.69 -11.33
C VAL A 88 11.87 2.93 -10.16
N ALA A 89 10.73 3.57 -10.41
CA ALA A 89 9.58 3.56 -9.53
C ALA A 89 8.54 2.58 -10.11
N GLU A 90 8.11 1.62 -9.30
CA GLU A 90 7.18 0.58 -9.73
C GLU A 90 6.12 0.30 -8.67
N TYR A 91 4.94 -0.13 -9.13
CA TYR A 91 3.89 -0.57 -8.21
C TYR A 91 4.23 -1.91 -7.60
N VAL A 92 3.96 -2.04 -6.30
CA VAL A 92 4.06 -3.27 -5.54
C VAL A 92 2.70 -3.59 -4.95
N SER A 93 2.26 -4.83 -5.13
CA SER A 93 1.01 -5.36 -4.60
C SER A 93 1.31 -6.39 -3.52
N PHE A 94 0.79 -6.18 -2.33
CA PHE A 94 0.92 -7.10 -1.20
C PHE A 94 -0.33 -7.96 -1.14
N LYS A 95 -0.19 -9.24 -1.47
CA LYS A 95 -1.31 -10.18 -1.59
C LYS A 95 -1.20 -11.30 -0.59
N VAL A 96 -2.34 -11.79 -0.14
CA VAL A 96 -2.44 -13.02 0.66
C VAL A 96 -2.74 -14.19 -0.26
N LYS A 97 -1.97 -15.28 -0.10
CA LYS A 97 -2.28 -16.53 -0.79
C LYS A 97 -3.50 -17.17 -0.15
N ARG A 98 -4.55 -17.35 -0.93
CA ARG A 98 -5.78 -18.00 -0.48
C ARG A 98 -6.16 -19.14 -1.42
N MET A 99 -6.80 -20.17 -0.87
CA MET A 99 -7.28 -21.33 -1.65
C MET A 99 -8.62 -21.05 -2.34
N SER A 100 -9.38 -20.07 -1.86
CA SER A 100 -10.67 -19.67 -2.42
C SER A 100 -10.54 -18.37 -3.21
N GLY A 101 -11.13 -18.33 -4.41
CA GLY A 101 -11.26 -17.10 -5.21
C GLY A 101 -12.49 -16.25 -4.83
N ALA A 102 -13.21 -16.60 -3.78
CA ALA A 102 -14.36 -15.81 -3.29
C ALA A 102 -13.85 -14.60 -2.48
N PHE A 103 -14.63 -13.52 -2.53
CA PHE A 103 -14.38 -12.36 -1.68
C PHE A 103 -14.44 -12.76 -0.20
N GLN A 104 -13.51 -12.24 0.58
CA GLN A 104 -13.37 -12.55 2.01
C GLN A 104 -13.49 -11.25 2.80
N GLU A 105 -14.67 -10.99 3.31
CA GLU A 105 -15.03 -9.75 4.01
C GLU A 105 -14.13 -9.49 5.22
N GLU A 106 -13.67 -10.54 5.89
CA GLU A 106 -12.80 -10.44 7.06
C GLU A 106 -11.41 -9.82 6.77
N LEU A 107 -10.97 -9.84 5.50
CA LEU A 107 -9.72 -9.22 5.09
C LEU A 107 -9.86 -7.72 4.76
N TYR A 108 -11.08 -7.27 4.53
CA TYR A 108 -11.39 -5.94 4.03
C TYR A 108 -12.43 -5.24 4.88
N PRO A 109 -12.13 -4.99 6.17
CA PRO A 109 -12.97 -4.12 6.98
C PRO A 109 -13.02 -2.71 6.40
N ASP A 110 -14.02 -1.94 6.81
CA ASP A 110 -14.17 -0.56 6.35
C ASP A 110 -12.89 0.24 6.63
N CYS A 111 -12.41 0.98 5.66
CA CYS A 111 -11.20 1.80 5.75
C CYS A 111 -11.51 3.28 5.55
N LYS A 112 -10.58 4.15 5.93
CA LYS A 112 -10.70 5.60 5.70
C LYS A 112 -10.74 5.90 4.20
N ALA A 113 -11.73 6.69 3.77
CA ALA A 113 -11.92 7.02 2.36
C ALA A 113 -10.91 8.05 1.82
N ASN A 114 -10.09 8.67 2.68
CA ASN A 114 -9.19 9.77 2.34
C ASN A 114 -9.91 10.96 1.68
N GLU A 115 -11.12 11.23 2.14
CA GLU A 115 -11.93 12.36 1.70
C GLU A 115 -12.06 13.37 2.83
N SER A 116 -12.04 14.66 2.50
CA SER A 116 -12.26 15.70 3.49
C SER A 116 -13.72 15.70 3.92
N VAL A 117 -13.97 15.63 5.23
CA VAL A 117 -15.32 15.71 5.83
C VAL A 117 -15.62 17.11 6.37
N HIS A 118 -14.61 18.02 6.35
CA HIS A 118 -14.72 19.39 6.81
C HIS A 118 -14.42 20.35 5.66
N SER A 119 -15.09 21.51 5.66
CA SER A 119 -14.56 22.68 4.97
C SER A 119 -13.40 23.27 5.78
N PHE A 120 -12.63 24.17 5.18
CA PHE A 120 -11.57 24.89 5.88
C PHE A 120 -12.11 25.69 7.07
N GLU A 121 -13.26 26.34 6.89
CA GLU A 121 -13.93 27.16 7.89
C GLU A 121 -14.36 26.31 9.11
N GLU A 122 -15.03 25.19 8.86
CA GLU A 122 -15.45 24.26 9.91
C GLU A 122 -14.27 23.73 10.72
N TRP A 123 -13.16 23.39 10.02
CA TRP A 123 -11.93 22.93 10.69
C TRP A 123 -11.29 24.06 11.51
N ALA A 124 -11.24 25.28 10.98
CA ALA A 124 -10.69 26.45 11.66
C ALA A 124 -11.49 26.84 12.91
N GLU A 125 -12.80 26.57 12.91
CA GLU A 125 -13.69 26.74 14.08
C GLU A 125 -13.56 25.64 15.13
N GLY A 126 -12.70 24.63 14.88
CA GLY A 126 -12.45 23.52 15.80
C GLY A 126 -13.51 22.41 15.75
N GLN A 127 -14.33 22.36 14.70
CA GLN A 127 -15.27 21.24 14.54
C GLN A 127 -14.50 19.93 14.29
N ASN A 128 -14.94 18.85 14.94
CA ASN A 128 -14.38 17.53 14.77
C ASN A 128 -15.48 16.58 14.26
N LYS A 129 -15.25 15.96 13.11
CA LYS A 129 -16.14 14.97 12.50
C LYS A 129 -15.37 13.67 12.27
N ASP A 130 -16.05 12.55 12.39
CA ASP A 130 -15.47 11.27 12.05
C ASP A 130 -15.08 11.20 10.56
N PRO A 131 -13.99 10.50 10.21
CA PRO A 131 -13.58 10.37 8.81
C PRO A 131 -14.63 9.64 7.99
N ALA A 132 -14.76 10.01 6.72
CA ALA A 132 -15.56 9.22 5.78
C ALA A 132 -14.95 7.81 5.64
N MET A 133 -15.81 6.79 5.67
CA MET A 133 -15.40 5.39 5.55
C MET A 133 -15.71 4.84 4.17
N HIS A 134 -14.78 4.07 3.62
CA HIS A 134 -14.94 3.32 2.39
C HIS A 134 -15.25 1.85 2.70
N LYS A 135 -16.31 1.33 2.11
CA LYS A 135 -16.72 -0.07 2.22
C LYS A 135 -16.39 -0.83 0.95
N PHE A 136 -15.72 -1.96 1.10
CA PHE A 136 -15.43 -2.86 -0.03
C PHE A 136 -16.68 -3.68 -0.36
N ASP A 137 -17.22 -3.48 -1.56
CA ASP A 137 -18.45 -4.12 -2.02
C ASP A 137 -18.21 -4.85 -3.35
N PRO A 138 -18.16 -6.19 -3.35
CA PRO A 138 -17.93 -6.98 -4.56
C PRO A 138 -18.98 -6.76 -5.65
N SER A 139 -20.21 -6.37 -5.27
CA SER A 139 -21.30 -6.16 -6.23
C SER A 139 -21.09 -4.90 -7.09
N LYS A 140 -20.30 -3.94 -6.58
CA LYS A 140 -19.98 -2.67 -7.24
C LYS A 140 -18.72 -2.71 -8.10
N VAL A 141 -18.03 -3.85 -8.09
CA VAL A 141 -16.87 -4.02 -8.97
C VAL A 141 -17.38 -4.13 -10.41
N GLU A 142 -17.32 -3.01 -11.12
CA GLU A 142 -17.50 -3.05 -12.57
C GLU A 142 -16.50 -4.05 -13.14
N LYS A 143 -16.95 -4.93 -14.03
CA LYS A 143 -16.11 -5.90 -14.73
C LYS A 143 -15.21 -5.16 -15.73
N ASN A 144 -14.45 -4.21 -15.25
CA ASN A 144 -13.42 -3.51 -16.01
C ASN A 144 -12.21 -4.44 -16.19
N ALA A 145 -12.35 -5.42 -17.09
CA ALA A 145 -11.28 -6.29 -17.56
C ALA A 145 -10.09 -5.51 -18.19
N SER A 146 -10.15 -4.19 -18.24
CA SER A 146 -9.12 -3.30 -18.79
C SER A 146 -8.15 -2.72 -17.76
N ALA A 147 -8.43 -2.76 -16.47
CA ALA A 147 -7.53 -2.19 -15.45
C ALA A 147 -6.23 -3.00 -15.26
N THR A 148 -6.26 -4.30 -15.57
CA THR A 148 -5.09 -5.19 -15.44
C THR A 148 -3.99 -4.93 -16.50
N LYS A 149 -4.26 -4.15 -17.54
CA LYS A 149 -3.29 -3.87 -18.63
C LYS A 149 -2.47 -2.58 -18.45
N ARG A 150 -2.61 -1.83 -17.37
CA ARG A 150 -1.86 -0.59 -17.16
C ARG A 150 -0.83 -0.65 -16.03
N GLN A 151 -0.15 -1.76 -15.85
CA GLN A 151 1.17 -1.73 -15.20
C GLN A 151 2.21 -1.22 -16.21
N LYS A 152 2.12 0.05 -16.61
CA LYS A 152 3.23 0.70 -17.31
C LYS A 152 4.31 0.97 -16.27
N THR A 153 5.38 0.21 -16.36
CA THR A 153 6.64 0.51 -15.66
C THR A 153 7.15 1.86 -16.16
N PHE A 154 7.07 2.90 -15.36
CA PHE A 154 7.70 4.17 -15.68
C PHE A 154 9.21 4.03 -15.43
N LYS A 155 9.97 3.78 -16.47
CA LYS A 155 11.43 3.88 -16.40
C LYS A 155 11.81 5.36 -16.38
N ALA A 156 11.92 5.95 -15.22
CA ALA A 156 12.56 7.26 -15.07
C ALA A 156 14.06 7.06 -15.31
N LYS A 157 14.57 7.50 -16.47
CA LYS A 157 15.98 7.52 -16.77
C LYS A 157 16.59 8.71 -16.02
N VAL A 158 17.15 8.47 -14.84
CA VAL A 158 17.95 9.46 -14.13
C VAL A 158 19.30 9.52 -14.82
N GLY A 159 19.35 10.29 -15.90
CA GLY A 159 20.60 10.70 -16.56
C GLY A 159 20.98 12.06 -16.02
N GLY A 160 22.25 12.23 -15.65
CA GLY A 160 22.79 13.49 -15.13
C GLY A 160 22.62 14.66 -16.09
N GLY A 161 22.32 15.83 -15.54
CA GLY A 161 22.57 17.16 -16.04
C GLY A 161 21.82 17.61 -17.29
N ALA A 162 21.02 18.67 -17.11
CA ALA A 162 20.40 19.55 -18.11
C ALA A 162 19.02 19.16 -18.66
N GLY A 163 18.05 20.05 -18.40
CA GLY A 163 16.84 20.16 -19.21
C GLY A 163 15.55 19.68 -18.58
N VAL A 164 15.02 20.44 -17.62
CA VAL A 164 13.61 20.40 -17.24
C VAL A 164 12.82 21.15 -18.33
N SER A 165 12.50 20.48 -19.42
CA SER A 165 11.54 21.00 -20.41
C SER A 165 11.13 19.88 -21.36
N ASN A 166 10.24 18.98 -20.93
CA ASN A 166 9.42 18.12 -21.82
C ASN A 166 8.48 17.24 -20.99
N PHE A 167 7.73 17.85 -20.06
CA PHE A 167 6.74 17.11 -19.29
C PHE A 167 5.27 17.51 -19.63
N MET A 168 5.07 18.29 -20.68
CA MET A 168 3.73 18.76 -21.03
C MET A 168 3.42 18.67 -22.52
N GLU A 169 3.65 17.50 -23.14
CA GLU A 169 3.16 17.33 -24.51
C GLU A 169 2.96 15.84 -24.86
N GLU A 170 1.88 15.25 -24.30
CA GLU A 170 1.29 14.01 -24.85
C GLU A 170 -0.04 13.67 -24.16
N SER A 171 -0.97 14.61 -24.24
CA SER A 171 -2.38 14.33 -23.94
C SER A 171 -3.29 15.05 -24.96
N LYS A 172 -2.98 14.88 -26.24
CA LYS A 172 -3.92 15.10 -27.35
C LYS A 172 -3.53 14.13 -28.47
N GLU A 173 -4.33 13.09 -28.60
CA GLU A 173 -4.83 12.52 -29.85
C GLU A 173 -5.47 11.16 -29.59
N SER A 174 -6.77 11.12 -29.92
CA SER A 174 -7.71 10.03 -30.24
C SER A 174 -8.37 9.34 -29.07
#